data_241ede6735362df08ce4c4314a5a556c
#
_entry.id   241ede6735362df08ce4c4314a5a556c
#
_cell.length_a   1.000
_cell.length_b   1.000
_cell.length_c   1.000
_cell.angle_alpha   90.00
_cell.angle_beta   90.00
_cell.angle_gamma   90.00
#
_symmetry.space_group_name_H-M   'P 1'
#
loop_
_entity.id
_entity.type
_entity.pdbx_description
1 polymer ?
#
loop_
_entity_poly.entity_id
_entity_poly.type
_entity_poly.pdbx_seq_one_letter_code
_entity_poly.pdbx_strand_id
1 'polypeptide(L)'
;MSSFVGMIGHRGVVDFLRREISHPAQSYLFVGPSNVGKSTIARKFAAALMCGGDSGCFDRVMTGVHPDLVLIEPEGRASITVDQARRVVSQATLTPLESDRKIFLFEEGGMMNDEAANALLKTLEEPASATVFIIVTETEDDLPSTVASRCRTVVFGRVSESEVADGLVSLGIAKEQATEASRIAGGRPGLALALATEPQVAVYRRLWLSIPMRLGEHPGDAFRLADETMESAEPLLAALKQRQKEELEAHGDDVSKAFHDRQTRELKRASDALYVTGLEILASFYRDVAAAQFGVPVRNTDVPIAALSSITPRQALAGVEQVLSAIEALAANQRPKLAFANLFAELAVHA
;
A
#
# COMPACT_ATOMS: atom_id res chain seq x y z
N MET A 1 -21.98 -3.14 -16.09
CA MET A 1 -21.65 -2.05 -15.17
C MET A 1 -20.15 -1.80 -15.22
N SER A 2 -19.69 -0.56 -15.06
CA SER A 2 -18.24 -0.29 -15.16
C SER A 2 -17.52 -0.83 -13.93
N SER A 3 -16.70 -1.84 -14.10
CA SER A 3 -15.90 -2.47 -13.02
C SER A 3 -14.99 -1.49 -12.27
N PHE A 4 -14.77 -0.29 -12.81
CA PHE A 4 -13.93 0.76 -12.24
C PHE A 4 -14.72 1.89 -11.55
N VAL A 5 -15.99 1.69 -11.20
CA VAL A 5 -16.79 2.67 -10.44
C VAL A 5 -16.15 2.93 -9.08
N GLY A 6 -16.16 4.20 -8.63
CA GLY A 6 -15.60 4.61 -7.34
C GLY A 6 -14.06 4.70 -7.30
N MET A 7 -13.39 4.63 -8.45
CA MET A 7 -11.94 4.89 -8.51
C MET A 7 -11.68 6.39 -8.49
N ILE A 8 -10.73 6.78 -7.64
CA ILE A 8 -10.26 8.16 -7.55
C ILE A 8 -8.98 8.32 -8.35
N GLY A 9 -9.00 9.18 -9.36
CA GLY A 9 -7.84 9.46 -10.22
C GLY A 9 -7.53 8.37 -11.23
N HIS A 10 -6.33 8.42 -11.79
CA HIS A 10 -5.80 7.47 -12.78
C HIS A 10 -6.66 7.28 -14.03
N ARG A 11 -7.39 8.32 -14.49
CA ARG A 11 -8.31 8.22 -15.64
C ARG A 11 -7.65 7.60 -16.86
N GLY A 12 -6.43 8.03 -17.20
CA GLY A 12 -5.68 7.49 -18.35
C GLY A 12 -5.38 5.99 -18.22
N VAL A 13 -5.02 5.53 -17.02
CA VAL A 13 -4.76 4.11 -16.73
C VAL A 13 -6.07 3.32 -16.80
N VAL A 14 -7.14 3.82 -16.19
CA VAL A 14 -8.46 3.16 -16.23
C VAL A 14 -8.97 3.05 -17.67
N ASP A 15 -8.84 4.09 -18.48
CA ASP A 15 -9.26 4.08 -19.88
C ASP A 15 -8.38 3.16 -20.74
N PHE A 16 -7.10 3.05 -20.43
CA PHE A 16 -6.23 2.04 -21.04
C PHE A 16 -6.68 0.62 -20.68
N LEU A 17 -6.87 0.31 -19.39
CA LEU A 17 -7.28 -1.02 -18.94
C LEU A 17 -8.67 -1.41 -19.45
N ARG A 18 -9.58 -0.46 -19.62
CA ARG A 18 -10.89 -0.72 -20.25
C ARG A 18 -10.77 -1.22 -21.69
N ARG A 19 -9.82 -0.67 -22.46
CA ARG A 19 -9.56 -1.14 -23.82
C ARG A 19 -8.93 -2.53 -23.85
N GLU A 20 -8.16 -2.85 -22.83
CA GLU A 20 -7.53 -4.17 -22.70
C GLU A 20 -8.51 -5.32 -22.36
N ILE A 21 -9.72 -5.03 -21.83
CA ILE A 21 -10.66 -6.07 -21.40
C ILE A 21 -11.01 -7.03 -22.53
N SER A 22 -11.20 -6.52 -23.75
CA SER A 22 -11.59 -7.35 -24.90
C SER A 22 -10.45 -8.22 -25.43
N HIS A 23 -9.22 -7.71 -25.41
CA HIS A 23 -8.02 -8.39 -25.90
C HIS A 23 -6.85 -8.12 -24.94
N PRO A 24 -6.86 -8.70 -23.75
CA PRO A 24 -5.84 -8.44 -22.77
C PRO A 24 -4.48 -9.02 -23.18
N ALA A 25 -3.41 -8.33 -22.79
CA ALA A 25 -2.11 -8.96 -22.72
C ALA A 25 -2.12 -10.09 -21.67
N GLN A 26 -1.22 -11.03 -21.80
CA GLN A 26 -1.16 -12.18 -20.88
C GLN A 26 -0.40 -11.86 -19.59
N SER A 27 0.41 -10.78 -19.60
CA SER A 27 1.17 -10.35 -18.42
C SER A 27 1.20 -8.84 -18.31
N TYR A 28 0.86 -8.31 -17.13
CA TYR A 28 0.89 -6.90 -16.79
C TYR A 28 1.80 -6.65 -15.60
N LEU A 29 2.55 -5.53 -15.65
CA LEU A 29 3.36 -5.02 -14.56
C LEU A 29 2.84 -3.63 -14.17
N PHE A 30 2.23 -3.52 -12.99
CA PHE A 30 1.72 -2.27 -12.43
C PHE A 30 2.78 -1.64 -11.55
N VAL A 31 3.33 -0.50 -11.99
CA VAL A 31 4.47 0.18 -11.35
C VAL A 31 4.06 1.55 -10.84
N GLY A 32 4.54 1.94 -9.69
CA GLY A 32 4.35 3.29 -9.15
C GLY A 32 4.42 3.34 -7.62
N PRO A 33 4.36 4.54 -7.02
CA PRO A 33 4.51 4.72 -5.58
C PRO A 33 3.49 3.92 -4.75
N SER A 34 3.82 3.66 -3.50
CA SER A 34 2.89 3.06 -2.54
C SER A 34 1.62 3.90 -2.35
N ASN A 35 0.52 3.23 -2.04
CA ASN A 35 -0.76 3.85 -1.64
C ASN A 35 -1.43 4.74 -2.71
N VAL A 36 -1.08 4.61 -3.99
CA VAL A 36 -1.76 5.32 -5.09
C VAL A 36 -2.95 4.54 -5.67
N GLY A 37 -3.23 3.32 -5.19
CA GLY A 37 -4.38 2.51 -5.60
C GLY A 37 -4.08 1.41 -6.61
N LYS A 38 -2.81 1.04 -6.84
CA LYS A 38 -2.40 -0.02 -7.78
C LYS A 38 -3.13 -1.34 -7.54
N SER A 39 -3.05 -1.90 -6.33
CA SER A 39 -3.68 -3.19 -5.99
C SER A 39 -5.21 -3.15 -6.12
N THR A 40 -5.84 -2.03 -5.75
CA THR A 40 -7.29 -1.85 -5.96
C THR A 40 -7.66 -1.88 -7.44
N ILE A 41 -6.87 -1.20 -8.29
CA ILE A 41 -7.09 -1.21 -9.75
C ILE A 41 -6.78 -2.59 -10.32
N ALA A 42 -5.75 -3.27 -9.84
CA ALA A 42 -5.41 -4.63 -10.26
C ALA A 42 -6.55 -5.63 -9.97
N ARG A 43 -7.13 -5.61 -8.76
CA ARG A 43 -8.31 -6.43 -8.42
C ARG A 43 -9.52 -6.08 -9.27
N LYS A 44 -9.82 -4.80 -9.48
CA LYS A 44 -10.93 -4.36 -10.35
C LYS A 44 -10.71 -4.74 -11.81
N PHE A 45 -9.47 -4.71 -12.28
CA PHE A 45 -9.13 -5.17 -13.62
C PHE A 45 -9.27 -6.69 -13.74
N ALA A 46 -8.80 -7.46 -12.75
CA ALA A 46 -9.04 -8.90 -12.66
C ALA A 46 -10.54 -9.22 -12.72
N ALA A 47 -11.35 -8.53 -11.91
CA ALA A 47 -12.82 -8.70 -11.94
C ALA A 47 -13.43 -8.34 -13.30
N ALA A 48 -12.92 -7.30 -13.97
CA ALA A 48 -13.37 -6.92 -15.31
C ALA A 48 -13.05 -8.00 -16.36
N LEU A 49 -11.91 -8.69 -16.23
CA LEU A 49 -11.49 -9.77 -17.11
C LEU A 49 -12.27 -11.09 -16.89
N MET A 50 -12.76 -11.31 -15.67
CA MET A 50 -13.35 -12.58 -15.24
C MET A 50 -14.87 -12.58 -15.23
N CYS A 51 -15.50 -11.47 -14.83
CA CYS A 51 -16.87 -11.51 -14.33
C CYS A 51 -17.94 -11.12 -15.36
N GLY A 52 -17.59 -10.58 -16.53
CA GLY A 52 -18.56 -10.23 -17.57
C GLY A 52 -19.71 -9.31 -17.12
N GLY A 53 -19.60 -8.66 -15.95
CA GLY A 53 -20.62 -7.79 -15.35
C GLY A 53 -21.45 -8.44 -14.24
N ASP A 54 -21.20 -9.69 -13.88
CA ASP A 54 -21.81 -10.36 -12.72
C ASP A 54 -21.29 -9.74 -11.40
N SER A 55 -22.22 -9.25 -10.56
CA SER A 55 -21.90 -8.63 -9.27
C SER A 55 -21.42 -9.64 -8.23
N GLY A 56 -21.97 -10.85 -8.22
CA GLY A 56 -21.54 -11.88 -7.27
C GLY A 56 -20.12 -12.38 -7.54
N CYS A 57 -19.77 -12.53 -8.83
CA CYS A 57 -18.40 -12.79 -9.24
C CYS A 57 -17.49 -11.62 -8.84
N PHE A 58 -17.89 -10.37 -9.12
CA PHE A 58 -17.13 -9.17 -8.77
C PHE A 58 -16.78 -9.14 -7.29
N ASP A 59 -17.75 -9.36 -6.41
CA ASP A 59 -17.55 -9.35 -4.96
C ASP A 59 -16.58 -10.44 -4.50
N ARG A 60 -16.67 -11.65 -5.08
CA ARG A 60 -15.72 -12.74 -4.79
C ARG A 60 -14.30 -12.42 -5.25
N VAL A 61 -14.13 -11.76 -6.40
CA VAL A 61 -12.82 -11.31 -6.86
C VAL A 61 -12.26 -10.23 -5.95
N MET A 62 -13.07 -9.24 -5.57
CA MET A 62 -12.64 -8.15 -4.68
C MET A 62 -12.24 -8.65 -3.29
N THR A 63 -12.90 -9.67 -2.77
CA THR A 63 -12.59 -10.32 -1.48
C THR A 63 -11.50 -11.39 -1.59
N GLY A 64 -11.07 -11.75 -2.82
CA GLY A 64 -10.00 -12.72 -3.04
C GLY A 64 -10.40 -14.18 -2.89
N VAL A 65 -11.73 -14.48 -2.93
CA VAL A 65 -12.26 -15.85 -2.74
C VAL A 65 -12.76 -16.51 -4.02
N HIS A 66 -12.57 -15.86 -5.19
CA HIS A 66 -12.96 -16.46 -6.46
C HIS A 66 -12.00 -17.60 -6.85
N PRO A 67 -12.49 -18.81 -7.28
CA PRO A 67 -11.65 -19.98 -7.54
C PRO A 67 -10.63 -19.78 -8.69
N ASP A 68 -10.94 -18.90 -9.65
CA ASP A 68 -10.05 -18.59 -10.77
C ASP A 68 -9.17 -17.35 -10.53
N LEU A 69 -9.25 -16.73 -9.34
CA LEU A 69 -8.31 -15.72 -8.88
C LEU A 69 -7.31 -16.35 -7.91
N VAL A 70 -6.05 -16.42 -8.30
CA VAL A 70 -4.96 -16.89 -7.45
C VAL A 70 -4.19 -15.68 -6.95
N LEU A 71 -4.38 -15.36 -5.67
CA LEU A 71 -3.59 -14.33 -5.00
C LEU A 71 -2.26 -14.91 -4.53
N ILE A 72 -1.17 -14.29 -4.94
CA ILE A 72 0.16 -14.69 -4.54
C ILE A 72 0.70 -13.64 -3.56
N GLU A 73 0.82 -14.07 -2.33
CA GLU A 73 1.36 -13.28 -1.24
C GLU A 73 2.65 -13.91 -0.72
N PRO A 74 3.62 -13.12 -0.23
CA PRO A 74 4.83 -13.68 0.38
C PRO A 74 4.52 -14.67 1.50
N GLU A 75 5.14 -15.85 1.47
CA GLU A 75 5.10 -16.84 2.55
C GLU A 75 6.27 -16.61 3.50
N GLY A 76 6.03 -16.59 4.83
CA GLY A 76 7.07 -16.42 5.83
C GLY A 76 7.54 -14.97 6.00
N ARG A 77 8.86 -14.78 6.17
CA ARG A 77 9.40 -13.51 6.68
C ARG A 77 9.54 -12.36 5.69
N ALA A 78 9.35 -12.54 4.38
CA ALA A 78 9.38 -11.40 3.47
C ALA A 78 9.64 -11.71 1.98
N SER A 79 9.40 -12.90 1.46
CA SER A 79 9.58 -13.12 0.03
C SER A 79 8.59 -14.10 -0.57
N ILE A 80 8.27 -13.90 -1.83
CA ILE A 80 7.63 -14.91 -2.67
C ILE A 80 8.72 -15.91 -3.06
N THR A 81 8.52 -17.16 -2.64
CA THR A 81 9.52 -18.21 -2.75
C THR A 81 9.44 -18.96 -4.08
N VAL A 82 10.53 -19.68 -4.43
CA VAL A 82 10.56 -20.53 -5.63
C VAL A 82 9.49 -21.62 -5.60
N ASP A 83 9.13 -22.14 -4.41
CA ASP A 83 8.08 -23.17 -4.30
C ASP A 83 6.69 -22.59 -4.57
N GLN A 84 6.43 -21.33 -4.18
CA GLN A 84 5.22 -20.61 -4.59
C GLN A 84 5.18 -20.41 -6.11
N ALA A 85 6.28 -19.97 -6.71
CA ALA A 85 6.40 -19.80 -8.14
C ALA A 85 6.16 -21.13 -8.90
N ARG A 86 6.70 -22.26 -8.42
CA ARG A 86 6.43 -23.58 -9.00
C ARG A 86 4.97 -23.99 -8.90
N ARG A 87 4.28 -23.67 -7.78
CA ARG A 87 2.82 -23.89 -7.66
C ARG A 87 2.05 -23.05 -8.68
N VAL A 88 2.45 -21.79 -8.86
CA VAL A 88 1.86 -20.91 -9.88
C VAL A 88 2.05 -21.52 -11.27
N VAL A 89 3.26 -21.95 -11.65
CA VAL A 89 3.56 -22.60 -12.93
C VAL A 89 2.64 -23.81 -13.17
N SER A 90 2.48 -24.67 -12.17
CA SER A 90 1.62 -25.85 -12.29
C SER A 90 0.13 -25.49 -12.44
N GLN A 91 -0.34 -24.47 -11.72
CA GLN A 91 -1.73 -24.01 -11.77
C GLN A 91 -2.05 -23.20 -13.04
N ALA A 92 -1.05 -22.53 -13.62
CA ALA A 92 -1.21 -21.74 -14.82
C ALA A 92 -1.54 -22.58 -16.08
N THR A 93 -1.25 -23.88 -16.06
CA THR A 93 -1.60 -24.80 -17.14
C THR A 93 -3.03 -25.33 -17.04
N LEU A 94 -3.70 -25.12 -15.91
CA LEU A 94 -5.05 -25.61 -15.68
C LEU A 94 -6.09 -24.65 -16.24
N THR A 95 -7.15 -25.20 -16.85
CA THR A 95 -8.28 -24.41 -17.32
C THR A 95 -9.01 -23.72 -16.15
N PRO A 96 -9.59 -22.51 -16.37
CA PRO A 96 -10.48 -21.89 -15.41
C PRO A 96 -11.67 -22.78 -15.04
N LEU A 97 -12.21 -22.60 -13.84
CA LEU A 97 -13.32 -23.41 -13.30
C LEU A 97 -14.69 -22.78 -13.57
N GLU A 98 -14.82 -21.46 -13.38
CA GLU A 98 -16.09 -20.74 -13.46
C GLU A 98 -16.05 -19.58 -14.45
N SER A 99 -14.88 -18.96 -14.68
CA SER A 99 -14.72 -17.80 -15.56
C SER A 99 -14.02 -18.16 -16.87
N ASP A 100 -14.04 -17.23 -17.84
CA ASP A 100 -13.31 -17.41 -19.12
C ASP A 100 -11.79 -17.30 -18.95
N ARG A 101 -11.32 -16.79 -17.80
CA ARG A 101 -9.91 -16.51 -17.54
C ARG A 101 -9.51 -16.86 -16.13
N LYS A 102 -8.26 -17.30 -15.98
CA LYS A 102 -7.59 -17.52 -14.70
C LYS A 102 -6.57 -16.41 -14.46
N ILE A 103 -6.70 -15.72 -13.34
CA ILE A 103 -5.86 -14.57 -13.01
C ILE A 103 -4.90 -14.92 -11.88
N PHE A 104 -3.61 -14.68 -12.09
CA PHE A 104 -2.58 -14.73 -11.06
C PHE A 104 -2.21 -13.31 -10.67
N LEU A 105 -2.55 -12.91 -9.46
CA LEU A 105 -2.32 -11.56 -8.95
C LEU A 105 -1.25 -11.56 -7.87
N PHE A 106 -0.13 -10.89 -8.15
CA PHE A 106 0.97 -10.64 -7.22
C PHE A 106 0.85 -9.20 -6.73
N GLU A 107 0.24 -8.98 -5.56
CA GLU A 107 0.05 -7.62 -5.04
C GLU A 107 1.33 -7.00 -4.47
N GLU A 108 2.32 -7.82 -4.15
CA GLU A 108 3.65 -7.45 -3.67
C GLU A 108 4.74 -8.12 -4.54
N GLY A 109 4.69 -7.87 -5.85
CA GLY A 109 5.59 -8.52 -6.81
C GLY A 109 7.08 -8.24 -6.55
N GLY A 110 7.41 -7.07 -6.03
CA GLY A 110 8.78 -6.72 -5.63
C GLY A 110 9.35 -7.57 -4.48
N MET A 111 8.50 -8.34 -3.79
CA MET A 111 8.95 -9.31 -2.77
C MET A 111 9.33 -10.68 -3.37
N MET A 112 9.35 -10.81 -4.69
CA MET A 112 9.75 -12.03 -5.38
C MET A 112 11.28 -12.16 -5.36
N ASN A 113 11.80 -13.29 -4.84
CA ASN A 113 13.23 -13.53 -4.92
C ASN A 113 13.64 -13.96 -6.36
N ASP A 114 14.92 -13.86 -6.67
CA ASP A 114 15.45 -14.15 -8.01
C ASP A 114 15.14 -15.58 -8.49
N GLU A 115 15.13 -16.55 -7.58
CA GLU A 115 14.84 -17.94 -7.91
C GLU A 115 13.36 -18.11 -8.30
N ALA A 116 12.43 -17.44 -7.58
CA ALA A 116 11.01 -17.44 -7.89
C ALA A 116 10.74 -16.71 -9.22
N ALA A 117 11.37 -15.56 -9.42
CA ALA A 117 11.30 -14.81 -10.65
C ALA A 117 11.75 -15.64 -11.86
N ASN A 118 12.91 -16.29 -11.74
CA ASN A 118 13.44 -17.18 -12.79
C ASN A 118 12.52 -18.38 -13.08
N ALA A 119 11.90 -18.96 -12.05
CA ALA A 119 10.96 -20.07 -12.24
C ALA A 119 9.71 -19.70 -13.05
N LEU A 120 9.30 -18.43 -13.02
CA LEU A 120 8.13 -17.93 -13.76
C LEU A 120 8.42 -17.56 -15.23
N LEU A 121 9.70 -17.35 -15.62
CA LEU A 121 10.04 -16.79 -16.93
C LEU A 121 9.39 -17.53 -18.10
N LYS A 122 9.50 -18.85 -18.15
CA LYS A 122 8.92 -19.66 -19.23
C LYS A 122 7.39 -19.51 -19.30
N THR A 123 6.74 -19.45 -18.14
CA THR A 123 5.27 -19.31 -18.06
C THR A 123 4.81 -17.91 -18.43
N LEU A 124 5.63 -16.88 -18.18
CA LEU A 124 5.36 -15.52 -18.62
C LEU A 124 5.60 -15.31 -20.13
N GLU A 125 6.52 -16.08 -20.73
CA GLU A 125 6.77 -16.08 -22.18
C GLU A 125 5.64 -16.75 -22.96
N GLU A 126 5.20 -17.92 -22.51
CA GLU A 126 4.22 -18.77 -23.19
C GLU A 126 3.11 -19.20 -22.21
N PRO A 127 2.30 -18.27 -21.69
CA PRO A 127 1.21 -18.63 -20.79
C PRO A 127 0.07 -19.32 -21.55
N ALA A 128 -0.72 -20.13 -20.84
CA ALA A 128 -1.94 -20.69 -21.41
C ALA A 128 -2.89 -19.56 -21.85
N SER A 129 -3.62 -19.76 -22.93
CA SER A 129 -4.43 -18.71 -23.58
C SER A 129 -5.46 -18.03 -22.66
N ALA A 130 -5.95 -18.76 -21.66
CA ALA A 130 -6.92 -18.25 -20.67
C ALA A 130 -6.24 -17.66 -19.42
N THR A 131 -4.91 -17.67 -19.33
CA THR A 131 -4.18 -17.21 -18.14
C THR A 131 -3.69 -15.78 -18.32
N VAL A 132 -3.89 -14.96 -17.26
CA VAL A 132 -3.37 -13.60 -17.19
C VAL A 132 -2.63 -13.40 -15.88
N PHE A 133 -1.43 -12.81 -15.95
CA PHE A 133 -0.62 -12.43 -14.81
C PHE A 133 -0.72 -10.93 -14.57
N ILE A 134 -0.91 -10.51 -13.32
CA ILE A 134 -0.89 -9.11 -12.91
C ILE A 134 0.11 -9.01 -11.75
N ILE A 135 1.20 -8.29 -11.96
CA ILE A 135 2.26 -8.10 -10.98
C ILE A 135 2.26 -6.64 -10.57
N VAL A 136 2.19 -6.36 -9.27
CA VAL A 136 2.21 -5.00 -8.71
C VAL A 136 3.52 -4.79 -7.97
N THR A 137 4.20 -3.68 -8.27
CA THR A 137 5.48 -3.30 -7.64
C THR A 137 5.59 -1.77 -7.49
N GLU A 138 6.58 -1.28 -6.78
CA GLU A 138 6.83 0.16 -6.67
C GLU A 138 7.68 0.68 -7.82
N THR A 139 8.72 -0.05 -8.19
CA THR A 139 9.61 0.27 -9.32
C THR A 139 9.80 -0.95 -10.22
N GLU A 140 10.23 -0.74 -11.47
CA GLU A 140 10.58 -1.85 -12.35
C GLU A 140 11.81 -2.60 -11.85
N ASP A 141 12.71 -1.91 -11.16
CA ASP A 141 13.97 -2.46 -10.63
C ASP A 141 13.75 -3.41 -9.44
N ASP A 142 12.53 -3.45 -8.87
CA ASP A 142 12.17 -4.42 -7.83
C ASP A 142 12.09 -5.86 -8.39
N LEU A 143 12.07 -6.00 -9.72
CA LEU A 143 12.03 -7.28 -10.41
C LEU A 143 13.23 -7.43 -11.36
N PRO A 144 13.72 -8.65 -11.59
CA PRO A 144 14.68 -8.88 -12.66
C PRO A 144 14.16 -8.35 -14.00
N SER A 145 15.02 -7.68 -14.77
CA SER A 145 14.67 -7.12 -16.08
C SER A 145 14.11 -8.18 -17.05
N THR A 146 14.47 -9.44 -16.86
CA THR A 146 13.94 -10.59 -17.59
C THR A 146 12.45 -10.82 -17.36
N VAL A 147 11.91 -10.51 -16.18
CA VAL A 147 10.46 -10.56 -15.87
C VAL A 147 9.78 -9.30 -16.40
N ALA A 148 10.33 -8.11 -16.09
CA ALA A 148 9.75 -6.84 -16.49
C ALA A 148 9.56 -6.74 -18.02
N SER A 149 10.56 -7.19 -18.81
CA SER A 149 10.52 -7.16 -20.29
C SER A 149 9.42 -8.02 -20.92
N ARG A 150 8.84 -8.96 -20.17
CA ARG A 150 7.75 -9.85 -20.62
C ARG A 150 6.38 -9.39 -20.20
N CYS A 151 6.30 -8.30 -19.47
CA CYS A 151 5.07 -7.73 -18.98
C CYS A 151 4.73 -6.43 -19.71
N ARG A 152 3.45 -6.19 -19.93
CA ARG A 152 2.97 -4.88 -20.36
C ARG A 152 2.98 -3.94 -19.15
N THR A 153 3.91 -3.00 -19.12
CA THR A 153 4.05 -2.05 -18.02
C THR A 153 2.93 -1.02 -18.04
N VAL A 154 2.32 -0.80 -16.87
CA VAL A 154 1.29 0.21 -16.60
C VAL A 154 1.81 1.09 -15.45
N VAL A 155 2.13 2.34 -15.77
CA VAL A 155 2.74 3.26 -14.81
C VAL A 155 1.66 4.07 -14.08
N PHE A 156 1.74 4.06 -12.76
CA PHE A 156 0.89 4.83 -11.85
C PHE A 156 1.69 5.98 -11.25
N GLY A 157 1.24 7.21 -11.48
CA GLY A 157 1.79 8.39 -10.80
C GLY A 157 1.04 8.72 -9.51
N ARG A 158 1.47 9.77 -8.83
CA ARG A 158 0.63 10.41 -7.80
C ARG A 158 -0.56 11.09 -8.47
N VAL A 159 -1.74 10.96 -7.89
CA VAL A 159 -2.96 11.60 -8.38
C VAL A 159 -2.90 13.09 -8.02
N SER A 160 -3.35 13.98 -8.90
CA SER A 160 -3.40 15.41 -8.59
C SER A 160 -4.37 15.70 -7.43
N GLU A 161 -4.08 16.74 -6.65
CA GLU A 161 -4.93 17.11 -5.52
C GLU A 161 -6.38 17.40 -5.97
N SER A 162 -6.54 18.02 -7.14
CA SER A 162 -7.86 18.29 -7.71
C SER A 162 -8.62 17.02 -8.08
N GLU A 163 -7.96 16.03 -8.71
CA GLU A 163 -8.60 14.75 -9.03
C GLU A 163 -8.98 13.97 -7.78
N VAL A 164 -8.14 14.02 -6.74
CA VAL A 164 -8.47 13.38 -5.45
C VAL A 164 -9.66 14.06 -4.80
N ALA A 165 -9.70 15.41 -4.76
CA ALA A 165 -10.81 16.17 -4.20
C ALA A 165 -12.12 15.89 -4.95
N ASP A 166 -12.10 15.95 -6.30
CA ASP A 166 -13.27 15.65 -7.13
C ASP A 166 -13.77 14.21 -6.90
N GLY A 167 -12.83 13.27 -6.79
CA GLY A 167 -13.16 11.88 -6.50
C GLY A 167 -13.84 11.70 -5.13
N LEU A 168 -13.34 12.35 -4.08
CA LEU A 168 -13.95 12.34 -2.75
C LEU A 168 -15.34 12.96 -2.75
N VAL A 169 -15.51 14.09 -3.43
CA VAL A 169 -16.84 14.71 -3.59
C VAL A 169 -17.82 13.79 -4.30
N SER A 170 -17.37 13.05 -5.33
CA SER A 170 -18.20 12.06 -6.02
C SER A 170 -18.63 10.88 -5.13
N LEU A 171 -17.91 10.63 -4.05
CA LEU A 171 -18.23 9.65 -3.01
C LEU A 171 -19.10 10.24 -1.87
N GLY A 172 -19.54 11.50 -1.98
CA GLY A 172 -20.41 12.15 -1.02
C GLY A 172 -19.71 12.91 0.10
N ILE A 173 -18.38 13.09 0.03
CA ILE A 173 -17.61 13.88 1.00
C ILE A 173 -17.85 15.38 0.73
N ALA A 174 -18.04 16.16 1.79
CA ALA A 174 -18.19 17.61 1.66
C ALA A 174 -16.95 18.25 1.00
N LYS A 175 -17.16 19.26 0.14
CA LYS A 175 -16.10 19.84 -0.70
C LYS A 175 -14.92 20.36 0.11
N GLU A 176 -15.18 21.04 1.21
CA GLU A 176 -14.16 21.62 2.10
C GLU A 176 -13.30 20.50 2.69
N GLN A 177 -13.92 19.46 3.21
CA GLN A 177 -13.26 18.28 3.77
C GLN A 177 -12.49 17.49 2.71
N ALA A 178 -13.04 17.32 1.51
CA ALA A 178 -12.40 16.68 0.38
C ALA A 178 -11.13 17.43 -0.06
N THR A 179 -11.21 18.78 -0.11
CA THR A 179 -10.08 19.63 -0.49
C THR A 179 -8.96 19.54 0.56
N GLU A 180 -9.29 19.58 1.84
CA GLU A 180 -8.31 19.45 2.91
C GLU A 180 -7.65 18.07 2.90
N ALA A 181 -8.45 17.00 2.87
CA ALA A 181 -7.96 15.64 2.84
C ALA A 181 -7.06 15.34 1.61
N SER A 182 -7.43 15.86 0.43
CA SER A 182 -6.64 15.66 -0.80
C SER A 182 -5.27 16.32 -0.72
N ARG A 183 -5.20 17.55 -0.18
CA ARG A 183 -3.93 18.28 0.04
C ARG A 183 -3.02 17.53 1.00
N ILE A 184 -3.55 17.11 2.16
CA ILE A 184 -2.82 16.37 3.18
C ILE A 184 -2.29 15.03 2.63
N ALA A 185 -3.10 14.33 1.87
CA ALA A 185 -2.75 13.02 1.34
C ALA A 185 -1.65 13.06 0.26
N GLY A 186 -1.40 14.21 -0.35
CA GLY A 186 -0.30 14.39 -1.30
C GLY A 186 -0.35 13.42 -2.48
N GLY A 187 -1.54 13.24 -3.08
CA GLY A 187 -1.75 12.41 -4.25
C GLY A 187 -1.95 10.92 -3.95
N ARG A 188 -2.35 10.57 -2.73
CA ARG A 188 -2.66 9.20 -2.29
C ARG A 188 -4.17 9.08 -2.01
N PRO A 189 -5.00 8.61 -2.97
CA PRO A 189 -6.45 8.60 -2.84
C PRO A 189 -6.97 7.81 -1.64
N GLY A 190 -6.36 6.66 -1.33
CA GLY A 190 -6.74 5.83 -0.19
C GLY A 190 -6.54 6.56 1.15
N LEU A 191 -5.41 7.25 1.32
CA LEU A 191 -5.16 8.06 2.51
C LEU A 191 -6.14 9.25 2.59
N ALA A 192 -6.42 9.91 1.46
CA ALA A 192 -7.37 11.02 1.43
C ALA A 192 -8.78 10.58 1.85
N LEU A 193 -9.24 9.43 1.36
CA LEU A 193 -10.53 8.85 1.76
C LEU A 193 -10.54 8.53 3.26
N ALA A 194 -9.51 7.86 3.77
CA ALA A 194 -9.41 7.52 5.19
C ALA A 194 -9.39 8.78 6.09
N LEU A 195 -8.63 9.82 5.72
CA LEU A 195 -8.62 11.10 6.42
C LEU A 195 -9.99 11.79 6.45
N ALA A 196 -10.77 11.63 5.37
CA ALA A 196 -12.08 12.23 5.26
C ALA A 196 -13.19 11.43 5.97
N THR A 197 -13.02 10.13 6.19
CA THR A 197 -14.10 9.26 6.72
C THR A 197 -13.82 8.69 8.10
N GLU A 198 -12.56 8.61 8.52
CA GLU A 198 -12.13 7.91 9.74
C GLU A 198 -11.46 8.88 10.72
N PRO A 199 -12.14 9.30 11.80
CA PRO A 199 -11.56 10.21 12.80
C PRO A 199 -10.25 9.71 13.43
N GLN A 200 -10.09 8.39 13.55
CA GLN A 200 -8.88 7.75 14.09
C GLN A 200 -7.65 8.06 13.23
N VAL A 201 -7.81 8.15 11.90
CA VAL A 201 -6.72 8.48 10.98
C VAL A 201 -6.22 9.91 11.21
N ALA A 202 -7.12 10.85 11.51
CA ALA A 202 -6.74 12.21 11.85
C ALA A 202 -6.00 12.28 13.20
N VAL A 203 -6.39 11.46 14.19
CA VAL A 203 -5.68 11.36 15.49
C VAL A 203 -4.29 10.79 15.27
N TYR A 204 -4.19 9.68 14.55
CA TYR A 204 -2.93 9.04 14.17
C TYR A 204 -1.97 10.05 13.50
N ARG A 205 -2.45 10.75 12.48
CA ARG A 205 -1.68 11.75 11.77
C ARG A 205 -1.18 12.88 12.69
N ARG A 206 -2.05 13.43 13.54
CA ARG A 206 -1.65 14.50 14.47
C ARG A 206 -0.55 14.06 15.43
N LEU A 207 -0.58 12.82 15.90
CA LEU A 207 0.49 12.28 16.73
C LEU A 207 1.84 12.33 16.00
N TRP A 208 1.92 11.78 14.79
CA TRP A 208 3.14 11.75 14.00
C TRP A 208 3.68 13.15 13.68
N LEU A 209 2.80 14.10 13.36
CA LEU A 209 3.19 15.50 13.14
C LEU A 209 3.64 16.21 14.43
N SER A 210 3.23 15.73 15.60
CA SER A 210 3.64 16.33 16.87
C SER A 210 5.03 15.90 17.33
N ILE A 211 5.59 14.81 16.78
CA ILE A 211 6.86 14.21 17.21
C ILE A 211 7.99 15.24 17.24
N PRO A 212 8.27 16.04 16.18
CA PRO A 212 9.39 16.97 16.19
C PRO A 212 9.34 18.02 17.31
N MET A 213 8.13 18.35 17.77
CA MET A 213 7.92 19.32 18.87
C MET A 213 7.95 18.67 20.26
N ARG A 214 8.05 17.34 20.33
CA ARG A 214 8.01 16.54 21.57
C ARG A 214 9.31 15.80 21.83
N LEU A 215 10.29 15.95 20.93
CA LEU A 215 11.62 15.39 21.10
C LEU A 215 12.26 16.00 22.36
N GLY A 216 12.75 15.17 23.27
CA GLY A 216 13.39 15.55 24.49
C GLY A 216 14.86 15.12 24.49
N GLU A 217 15.66 15.73 25.36
CA GLU A 217 17.07 15.39 25.53
C GLU A 217 17.30 14.06 26.28
N HIS A 218 16.25 13.56 26.98
CA HIS A 218 16.38 12.34 27.75
C HIS A 218 16.16 11.09 26.86
N PRO A 219 17.10 10.14 26.87
CA PRO A 219 16.97 8.92 26.03
C PRO A 219 15.64 8.15 26.20
N GLY A 220 15.06 8.21 27.40
CA GLY A 220 13.74 7.59 27.67
C GLY A 220 12.58 8.22 26.91
N ASP A 221 12.69 9.47 26.45
CA ASP A 221 11.66 10.14 25.68
C ASP A 221 11.48 9.50 24.30
N ALA A 222 12.59 9.09 23.65
CA ALA A 222 12.56 8.41 22.37
C ALA A 222 11.80 7.06 22.47
N PHE A 223 12.04 6.29 23.53
CA PHE A 223 11.31 5.03 23.74
C PHE A 223 9.82 5.25 24.06
N ARG A 224 9.50 6.27 24.86
CA ARG A 224 8.10 6.63 25.17
C ARG A 224 7.36 7.07 23.90
N LEU A 225 7.96 7.89 23.06
CA LEU A 225 7.39 8.31 21.78
C LEU A 225 7.22 7.11 20.82
N ALA A 226 8.18 6.16 20.83
CA ALA A 226 8.06 4.94 20.03
C ALA A 226 6.88 4.08 20.49
N ASP A 227 6.66 3.92 21.80
CA ASP A 227 5.48 3.21 22.33
C ASP A 227 4.18 3.91 21.93
N GLU A 228 4.09 5.23 22.12
CA GLU A 228 2.90 6.00 21.75
C GLU A 228 2.57 5.92 20.25
N THR A 229 3.60 5.94 19.37
CA THR A 229 3.38 5.80 17.93
C THR A 229 2.88 4.42 17.54
N MET A 230 3.38 3.37 18.18
CA MET A 230 2.89 2.01 17.97
C MET A 230 1.46 1.84 18.47
N GLU A 231 1.15 2.31 19.67
CA GLU A 231 -0.18 2.26 20.25
C GLU A 231 -1.22 3.04 19.42
N SER A 232 -0.81 4.13 18.79
CA SER A 232 -1.69 4.93 17.94
C SER A 232 -2.20 4.21 16.69
N ALA A 233 -1.52 3.14 16.25
CA ALA A 233 -1.96 2.29 15.14
C ALA A 233 -3.06 1.30 15.55
N GLU A 234 -3.20 0.98 16.84
CA GLU A 234 -4.13 -0.04 17.34
C GLU A 234 -5.61 0.22 16.96
N PRO A 235 -6.15 1.45 17.09
CA PRO A 235 -7.51 1.73 16.66
C PRO A 235 -7.75 1.52 15.15
N LEU A 236 -6.71 1.73 14.32
CA LEU A 236 -6.79 1.55 12.88
C LEU A 236 -6.76 0.07 12.46
N LEU A 237 -6.26 -0.79 13.34
CA LEU A 237 -6.23 -2.24 13.16
C LEU A 237 -7.47 -2.94 13.75
N ALA A 238 -8.31 -2.21 14.47
CA ALA A 238 -9.44 -2.80 15.22
C ALA A 238 -10.42 -3.55 14.31
N ALA A 239 -10.76 -2.98 13.14
CA ALA A 239 -11.66 -3.62 12.19
C ALA A 239 -11.08 -4.94 11.62
N LEU A 240 -9.78 -4.96 11.33
CA LEU A 240 -9.08 -6.17 10.88
C LEU A 240 -9.07 -7.24 11.97
N LYS A 241 -8.72 -6.87 13.20
CA LYS A 241 -8.72 -7.79 14.35
C LYS A 241 -10.11 -8.36 14.62
N GLN A 242 -11.15 -7.54 14.51
CA GLN A 242 -12.53 -7.97 14.70
C GLN A 242 -12.96 -8.98 13.63
N ARG A 243 -12.67 -8.70 12.34
CA ARG A 243 -12.93 -9.62 11.23
C ARG A 243 -12.21 -10.96 11.45
N GLN A 244 -10.92 -10.94 11.81
CA GLN A 244 -10.14 -12.15 12.08
C GLN A 244 -10.71 -12.98 13.23
N LYS A 245 -11.23 -12.30 14.25
CA LYS A 245 -11.91 -12.96 15.36
C LYS A 245 -13.21 -13.66 14.91
N GLU A 246 -14.03 -12.98 14.12
CA GLU A 246 -15.27 -13.54 13.56
C GLU A 246 -14.99 -14.73 12.62
N GLU A 247 -13.94 -14.64 11.78
CA GLU A 247 -13.50 -15.75 10.95
C GLU A 247 -13.05 -16.96 11.78
N LEU A 248 -12.33 -16.72 12.89
CA LEU A 248 -11.90 -17.77 13.81
C LEU A 248 -13.10 -18.45 14.49
N GLU A 249 -14.05 -17.66 14.99
CA GLU A 249 -15.28 -18.16 15.61
C GLU A 249 -16.13 -18.99 14.62
N ALA A 250 -16.19 -18.59 13.35
CA ALA A 250 -16.91 -19.31 12.30
C ALA A 250 -16.27 -20.66 11.93
N HIS A 251 -14.96 -20.84 12.11
CA HIS A 251 -14.24 -22.09 11.81
C HIS A 251 -14.28 -23.10 12.97
N GLY A 252 -14.68 -22.71 14.19
CA GLY A 252 -14.73 -23.57 15.36
C GLY A 252 -13.36 -24.04 15.85
N ASP A 253 -13.32 -25.20 16.56
CA ASP A 253 -12.09 -25.70 17.19
C ASP A 253 -11.08 -26.35 16.21
N ASP A 254 -11.42 -26.53 14.94
CA ASP A 254 -10.57 -27.24 13.96
C ASP A 254 -9.83 -26.25 13.02
N VAL A 255 -9.16 -25.28 13.65
CA VAL A 255 -8.40 -24.26 12.91
C VAL A 255 -6.98 -24.71 12.63
N SER A 256 -6.62 -24.81 11.35
CA SER A 256 -5.27 -25.23 10.97
C SER A 256 -4.19 -24.20 11.37
N LYS A 257 -2.97 -24.68 11.67
CA LYS A 257 -1.81 -23.79 11.92
C LYS A 257 -1.60 -22.80 10.78
N ALA A 258 -1.82 -23.22 9.53
CA ALA A 258 -1.69 -22.37 8.34
C ALA A 258 -2.67 -21.18 8.35
N PHE A 259 -3.87 -21.36 8.89
CA PHE A 259 -4.86 -20.30 9.05
C PHE A 259 -4.39 -19.24 10.07
N HIS A 260 -3.92 -19.67 11.25
CA HIS A 260 -3.35 -18.75 12.25
C HIS A 260 -2.13 -17.99 11.71
N ASP A 261 -1.25 -18.69 11.02
CA ASP A 261 -0.06 -18.06 10.41
C ASP A 261 -0.46 -17.02 9.35
N ARG A 262 -1.54 -17.28 8.58
CA ARG A 262 -2.09 -16.30 7.62
C ARG A 262 -2.61 -15.05 8.33
N GLN A 263 -3.45 -15.20 9.35
CA GLN A 263 -4.00 -14.06 10.11
C GLN A 263 -2.90 -13.22 10.76
N THR A 264 -1.91 -13.88 11.36
CA THR A 264 -0.76 -13.21 11.98
C THR A 264 0.04 -12.40 10.94
N ARG A 265 0.26 -12.95 9.75
CA ARG A 265 0.95 -12.25 8.66
C ARG A 265 0.15 -11.05 8.16
N GLU A 266 -1.17 -11.21 7.96
CA GLU A 266 -2.05 -10.13 7.53
C GLU A 266 -2.03 -8.96 8.52
N LEU A 267 -2.13 -9.25 9.82
CA LEU A 267 -2.07 -8.23 10.87
C LEU A 267 -0.71 -7.53 10.91
N LYS A 268 0.38 -8.31 10.80
CA LYS A 268 1.74 -7.74 10.75
C LYS A 268 1.90 -6.79 9.56
N ARG A 269 1.49 -7.20 8.36
CA ARG A 269 1.54 -6.35 7.16
C ARG A 269 0.74 -5.07 7.30
N ALA A 270 -0.48 -5.17 7.84
CA ALA A 270 -1.31 -3.99 8.09
C ALA A 270 -0.62 -3.03 9.08
N SER A 271 0.00 -3.56 10.14
CA SER A 271 0.77 -2.76 11.09
C SER A 271 1.99 -2.10 10.45
N ASP A 272 2.79 -2.86 9.69
CA ASP A 272 3.99 -2.35 9.02
C ASP A 272 3.62 -1.25 8.00
N ALA A 273 2.53 -1.42 7.25
CA ALA A 273 2.02 -0.40 6.32
C ALA A 273 1.59 0.89 7.04
N LEU A 274 0.96 0.78 8.21
CA LEU A 274 0.63 1.94 9.04
C LEU A 274 1.90 2.64 9.54
N TYR A 275 2.90 1.90 10.01
CA TYR A 275 4.17 2.47 10.48
C TYR A 275 4.89 3.23 9.36
N VAL A 276 4.96 2.67 8.17
CA VAL A 276 5.50 3.38 6.99
C VAL A 276 4.68 4.64 6.68
N THR A 277 3.35 4.56 6.72
CA THR A 277 2.47 5.73 6.56
C THR A 277 2.75 6.81 7.61
N GLY A 278 2.98 6.43 8.87
CA GLY A 278 3.35 7.35 9.93
C GLY A 278 4.70 8.05 9.67
N LEU A 279 5.70 7.29 9.24
CA LEU A 279 7.00 7.83 8.83
C LEU A 279 6.87 8.80 7.65
N GLU A 280 6.05 8.50 6.65
CA GLU A 280 5.79 9.40 5.52
C GLU A 280 5.07 10.70 5.98
N ILE A 281 4.18 10.61 6.97
CA ILE A 281 3.56 11.79 7.61
C ILE A 281 4.62 12.63 8.28
N LEU A 282 5.53 12.02 9.04
CA LEU A 282 6.66 12.72 9.68
C LEU A 282 7.60 13.36 8.64
N ALA A 283 7.92 12.66 7.55
CA ALA A 283 8.69 13.24 6.44
C ALA A 283 7.98 14.45 5.83
N SER A 284 6.64 14.43 5.75
CA SER A 284 5.86 15.57 5.24
C SER A 284 5.96 16.81 6.13
N PHE A 285 6.16 16.65 7.44
CA PHE A 285 6.44 17.76 8.36
C PHE A 285 7.77 18.43 7.98
N TYR A 286 8.86 17.68 7.84
CA TYR A 286 10.16 18.21 7.45
C TYR A 286 10.17 18.85 6.06
N ARG A 287 9.41 18.29 5.11
CA ARG A 287 9.16 18.93 3.82
C ARG A 287 8.50 20.31 4.00
N ASP A 288 7.52 20.41 4.89
CA ASP A 288 6.80 21.68 5.12
C ASP A 288 7.68 22.70 5.86
N VAL A 289 8.63 22.27 6.69
CA VAL A 289 9.69 23.14 7.24
C VAL A 289 10.45 23.82 6.09
N ALA A 290 10.92 23.05 5.12
CA ALA A 290 11.62 23.61 3.96
C ALA A 290 10.68 24.51 3.12
N ALA A 291 9.45 24.06 2.86
CA ALA A 291 8.47 24.80 2.06
C ALA A 291 8.16 26.19 2.68
N ALA A 292 7.95 26.25 4.01
CA ALA A 292 7.64 27.48 4.72
C ALA A 292 8.77 28.51 4.60
N GLN A 293 10.03 28.08 4.63
CA GLN A 293 11.19 28.96 4.54
C GLN A 293 11.43 29.52 3.14
N PHE A 294 11.01 28.78 2.10
CA PHE A 294 11.11 29.23 0.71
C PHE A 294 9.81 29.86 0.17
N GLY A 295 8.82 30.11 1.03
CA GLY A 295 7.54 30.72 0.64
C GLY A 295 6.67 29.78 -0.24
N VAL A 296 6.91 28.49 -0.21
CA VAL A 296 6.11 27.48 -0.94
C VAL A 296 4.93 27.05 -0.05
N PRO A 297 3.74 26.82 -0.59
CA PRO A 297 2.60 26.35 0.20
C PRO A 297 2.88 25.07 0.97
N VAL A 298 2.56 25.08 2.26
CA VAL A 298 2.65 23.89 3.14
C VAL A 298 1.45 22.97 2.93
N ARG A 299 1.65 21.67 3.14
CA ARG A 299 0.58 20.66 3.08
C ARG A 299 -0.17 20.56 4.40
N ASN A 300 0.57 20.56 5.50
CA ASN A 300 0.03 20.37 6.84
C ASN A 300 -0.34 21.71 7.45
N THR A 301 -1.44 22.31 7.00
CA THR A 301 -1.90 23.65 7.44
C THR A 301 -2.38 23.70 8.88
N ASP A 302 -2.58 22.55 9.50
CA ASP A 302 -2.90 22.39 10.92
C ASP A 302 -1.64 22.41 11.82
N VAL A 303 -0.43 22.40 11.23
CA VAL A 303 0.81 22.60 11.96
C VAL A 303 1.09 24.10 12.07
N PRO A 304 1.33 24.64 13.29
CA PRO A 304 1.64 26.04 13.47
C PRO A 304 2.90 26.46 12.70
N ILE A 305 2.84 27.58 11.98
CA ILE A 305 4.00 28.12 11.22
C ILE A 305 5.22 28.34 12.14
N ALA A 306 4.98 28.75 13.38
CA ALA A 306 6.07 28.92 14.37
C ALA A 306 6.84 27.61 14.60
N ALA A 307 6.18 26.47 14.63
CA ALA A 307 6.83 25.16 14.76
C ALA A 307 7.66 24.80 13.51
N LEU A 308 7.17 25.14 12.32
CA LEU A 308 7.92 24.94 11.08
C LEU A 308 9.13 25.87 10.98
N SER A 309 9.02 27.10 11.50
CA SER A 309 10.09 28.10 11.44
C SER A 309 11.18 27.91 12.50
N SER A 310 10.95 27.10 13.53
CA SER A 310 11.96 26.82 14.57
C SER A 310 13.05 25.84 14.09
N ILE A 311 12.83 25.12 13.01
CA ILE A 311 13.78 24.13 12.46
C ILE A 311 14.43 24.72 11.21
N THR A 312 15.75 24.62 11.10
CA THR A 312 16.49 25.08 9.92
C THR A 312 16.34 24.15 8.73
N PRO A 313 16.54 24.62 7.45
CA PRO A 313 16.49 23.76 6.28
C PRO A 313 17.46 22.58 6.33
N ARG A 314 18.63 22.78 6.96
CA ARG A 314 19.63 21.73 7.12
C ARG A 314 19.15 20.63 8.07
N GLN A 315 18.54 21.02 9.18
CA GLN A 315 17.92 20.07 10.12
C GLN A 315 16.73 19.34 9.47
N ALA A 316 15.93 20.04 8.66
CA ALA A 316 14.83 19.44 7.94
C ALA A 316 15.30 18.37 6.94
N LEU A 317 16.39 18.64 6.20
CA LEU A 317 16.98 17.68 5.27
C LEU A 317 17.50 16.44 6.02
N ALA A 318 18.26 16.65 7.10
CA ALA A 318 18.73 15.55 7.95
C ALA A 318 17.56 14.72 8.52
N GLY A 319 16.48 15.39 8.95
CA GLY A 319 15.28 14.70 9.42
C GLY A 319 14.62 13.82 8.37
N VAL A 320 14.56 14.28 7.11
CA VAL A 320 14.06 13.44 6.00
C VAL A 320 14.96 12.23 5.77
N GLU A 321 16.29 12.40 5.76
CA GLU A 321 17.24 11.30 5.58
C GLU A 321 17.10 10.23 6.68
N GLN A 322 16.96 10.67 7.95
CA GLN A 322 16.75 9.76 9.08
C GLN A 322 15.42 9.01 8.99
N VAL A 323 14.34 9.69 8.55
CA VAL A 323 13.05 9.03 8.32
C VAL A 323 13.15 7.98 7.21
N LEU A 324 13.84 8.28 6.11
CA LEU A 324 14.06 7.30 5.03
C LEU A 324 14.86 6.09 5.53
N SER A 325 15.92 6.32 6.32
CA SER A 325 16.69 5.24 6.95
C SER A 325 15.82 4.35 7.87
N ALA A 326 14.88 4.95 8.60
CA ALA A 326 13.95 4.19 9.43
C ALA A 326 12.97 3.35 8.59
N ILE A 327 12.52 3.83 7.42
CA ILE A 327 11.71 3.06 6.48
C ILE A 327 12.51 1.86 5.94
N GLU A 328 13.77 2.06 5.56
CA GLU A 328 14.66 0.99 5.11
C GLU A 328 14.90 -0.06 6.23
N ALA A 329 15.08 0.40 7.47
CA ALA A 329 15.24 -0.48 8.61
C ALA A 329 14.01 -1.37 8.87
N LEU A 330 12.79 -0.82 8.72
CA LEU A 330 11.55 -1.60 8.79
C LEU A 330 11.45 -2.61 7.63
N ALA A 331 11.81 -2.21 6.42
CA ALA A 331 11.86 -3.12 5.26
C ALA A 331 12.87 -4.26 5.45
N ALA A 332 13.99 -3.98 6.15
CA ALA A 332 14.97 -4.98 6.58
C ALA A 332 14.53 -5.82 7.80
N ASN A 333 13.23 -5.76 8.19
CA ASN A 333 12.65 -6.47 9.33
C ASN A 333 13.23 -6.11 10.71
N GLN A 334 13.76 -4.90 10.89
CA GLN A 334 14.07 -4.40 12.22
C GLN A 334 12.79 -4.29 13.06
N ARG A 335 12.91 -4.51 14.38
CA ARG A 335 11.77 -4.37 15.29
C ARG A 335 11.27 -2.92 15.29
N PRO A 336 9.98 -2.63 15.01
CA PRO A 336 9.46 -1.27 14.85
C PRO A 336 9.78 -0.36 16.05
N LYS A 337 9.61 -0.86 17.28
CA LYS A 337 9.94 -0.09 18.50
C LYS A 337 11.39 0.39 18.51
N LEU A 338 12.34 -0.44 18.11
CA LEU A 338 13.75 -0.09 18.08
C LEU A 338 14.07 0.89 16.93
N ALA A 339 13.46 0.66 15.75
CA ALA A 339 13.62 1.58 14.62
C ALA A 339 13.11 2.99 14.96
N PHE A 340 11.95 3.09 15.60
CA PHE A 340 11.39 4.38 16.03
C PHE A 340 12.18 5.02 17.15
N ALA A 341 12.59 4.25 18.18
CA ALA A 341 13.38 4.79 19.27
C ALA A 341 14.73 5.34 18.77
N ASN A 342 15.39 4.63 17.85
CA ASN A 342 16.62 5.12 17.22
C ASN A 342 16.36 6.40 16.41
N LEU A 343 15.35 6.40 15.55
CA LEU A 343 14.95 7.57 14.77
C LEU A 343 14.71 8.79 15.67
N PHE A 344 13.91 8.64 16.73
CA PHE A 344 13.54 9.76 17.59
C PHE A 344 14.73 10.24 18.43
N ALA A 345 15.65 9.35 18.82
CA ALA A 345 16.89 9.73 19.47
C ALA A 345 17.81 10.53 18.53
N GLU A 346 17.95 10.10 17.29
CA GLU A 346 18.75 10.81 16.27
C GLU A 346 18.15 12.18 15.93
N LEU A 347 16.82 12.25 15.75
CA LEU A 347 16.13 13.52 15.52
C LEU A 347 16.31 14.49 16.70
N ALA A 348 16.33 14.01 17.95
CA ALA A 348 16.53 14.83 19.12
C ALA A 348 17.94 15.48 19.19
N VAL A 349 18.96 14.79 18.66
CA VAL A 349 20.34 15.33 18.60
C VAL A 349 20.45 16.51 17.63
N HIS A 350 19.56 16.57 16.64
CA HIS A 350 19.56 17.58 15.58
C HIS A 350 18.44 18.63 15.75
N ALA A 351 17.60 18.51 16.78
CA ALA A 351 16.50 19.45 17.10
C ALA A 351 16.99 20.75 17.85
#